data_9692d43720a6e57446f9ae4373373e5a
#
_entry.id   9692d43720a6e57446f9ae4373373e5a
#
_cell.length_a   1.000
_cell.length_b   1.000
_cell.length_c   1.000
_cell.angle_alpha   90.00
_cell.angle_beta   90.00
_cell.angle_gamma   90.00
#
_symmetry.space_group_name_H-M   'P 1'
#
loop_
_entity.id
_entity.type
_entity.pdbx_description
1 polymer ?
#
loop_
_entity_poly.entity_id
_entity_poly.type
_entity_poly.pdbx_seq_one_letter_code
_entity_poly.pdbx_strand_id
1 'polypeptide(L)'
;MAREDKPYRVYRGGRATGGVPTLTRRPRPAPRPTTDGRPADQYRGPGPVKRERRWGAGRIVLVAAILTILLLIGWTIAGYLAVRSGVQQANDRLGERAKAQLTPQDGLMISTPSTILVVGSDHSTHPTRRGNRLADSIMLIRTDPEHHRMAYLSIPRDLLVDIPGVGHEKVNSALPIGGPSLMIRTIREAFGFDVNHIILLDMTSFKDVIDALGGIEVDVRSPAVTKHDCPYPSAAQCQRWTGWRFGRGIQHMDGKRARIYARIRKNDLNPGEDDLNRTGRQQQVLQATLGKMVGVGTFFRLPFIGDELVSPLATDLTTPQIFQLGWLRFRASKDSTIYCRLGVSGDGDDNAAVLLMFSDRSAIQPPSPTSGAGCLRGTPLS
;
A
#
# COMPACT_ATOMS: atom_id res chain seq x y z
N MET A 1 -21.02 31.68 -49.71
CA MET A 1 -20.21 30.63 -50.31
C MET A 1 -20.95 29.31 -50.11
N ALA A 2 -21.57 28.84 -51.19
CA ALA A 2 -22.40 27.64 -51.23
C ALA A 2 -21.53 26.39 -51.32
N ARG A 3 -21.82 25.38 -50.49
CA ARG A 3 -21.28 24.05 -50.65
C ARG A 3 -22.08 23.27 -51.67
N GLU A 4 -21.45 22.85 -52.73
CA GLU A 4 -22.00 21.95 -53.74
C GLU A 4 -22.16 20.53 -53.17
N ASP A 5 -23.42 20.06 -53.13
CA ASP A 5 -23.77 18.67 -52.89
C ASP A 5 -23.55 17.84 -54.16
N LYS A 6 -22.70 16.82 -54.11
CA LYS A 6 -22.57 15.84 -55.20
C LYS A 6 -23.65 14.77 -55.07
N PRO A 7 -24.52 14.55 -56.08
CA PRO A 7 -25.53 13.50 -56.03
C PRO A 7 -24.89 12.11 -56.25
N TYR A 8 -25.01 11.22 -55.30
CA TYR A 8 -24.69 9.79 -55.50
C TYR A 8 -25.94 9.03 -55.97
N ARG A 9 -25.76 8.20 -57.00
CA ARG A 9 -26.82 7.35 -57.51
C ARG A 9 -26.94 6.08 -56.69
N VAL A 10 -28.15 5.85 -56.13
CA VAL A 10 -28.52 4.58 -55.52
C VAL A 10 -28.94 3.60 -56.63
N TYR A 11 -28.19 2.54 -56.86
CA TYR A 11 -28.61 1.45 -57.71
C TYR A 11 -29.54 0.51 -56.91
N ARG A 12 -30.82 0.52 -57.27
CA ARG A 12 -31.78 -0.54 -56.91
C ARG A 12 -31.55 -1.75 -57.80
N GLY A 13 -31.08 -2.87 -57.21
CA GLY A 13 -30.99 -4.14 -57.90
C GLY A 13 -32.37 -4.69 -58.26
N GLY A 14 -32.67 -4.70 -59.56
CA GLY A 14 -33.84 -5.39 -60.09
C GLY A 14 -33.58 -6.90 -60.16
N ARG A 15 -34.59 -7.71 -59.77
CA ARG A 15 -34.57 -9.18 -59.95
C ARG A 15 -34.57 -9.46 -61.48
N ALA A 16 -33.49 -10.03 -61.97
CA ALA A 16 -33.46 -10.59 -63.31
C ALA A 16 -34.07 -12.00 -63.30
N THR A 17 -35.23 -12.17 -63.86
CA THR A 17 -35.81 -13.46 -64.27
C THR A 17 -35.24 -13.77 -65.65
N GLY A 18 -34.14 -14.52 -65.70
CA GLY A 18 -33.56 -15.00 -66.95
C GLY A 18 -32.69 -16.22 -66.67
N GLY A 19 -33.10 -17.35 -67.26
CA GLY A 19 -32.41 -18.63 -67.09
C GLY A 19 -30.99 -18.59 -67.69
N VAL A 20 -30.05 -19.09 -66.99
CA VAL A 20 -28.66 -19.22 -67.41
C VAL A 20 -28.57 -20.31 -68.51
N PRO A 21 -28.02 -20.06 -69.69
CA PRO A 21 -27.85 -21.12 -70.69
C PRO A 21 -26.83 -22.15 -70.20
N THR A 22 -27.23 -23.41 -70.14
CA THR A 22 -26.34 -24.54 -69.86
C THR A 22 -25.39 -24.72 -71.01
N LEU A 23 -24.12 -24.43 -70.82
CA LEU A 23 -23.05 -24.80 -71.74
C LEU A 23 -22.98 -26.33 -71.87
N THR A 24 -23.40 -26.86 -72.99
CA THR A 24 -23.23 -28.25 -73.35
C THR A 24 -21.70 -28.58 -73.39
N ARG A 25 -21.29 -29.48 -72.57
CA ARG A 25 -19.94 -29.98 -72.50
C ARG A 25 -19.61 -30.66 -73.80
N ARG A 26 -18.65 -30.14 -74.63
CA ARG A 26 -18.12 -30.82 -75.78
C ARG A 26 -17.49 -32.18 -75.37
N PRO A 27 -17.74 -33.27 -76.07
CA PRO A 27 -17.10 -34.53 -75.77
C PRO A 27 -15.55 -34.42 -75.99
N ARG A 28 -14.79 -34.94 -75.08
CA ARG A 28 -13.34 -35.01 -75.21
C ARG A 28 -13.03 -35.90 -76.33
N PRO A 29 -12.06 -35.57 -77.27
CA PRO A 29 -11.54 -36.47 -78.23
C PRO A 29 -10.85 -37.66 -77.58
N ALA A 30 -11.09 -38.86 -78.14
CA ALA A 30 -10.44 -40.11 -77.71
C ALA A 30 -8.90 -40.02 -77.82
N PRO A 31 -8.17 -40.58 -76.83
CA PRO A 31 -6.70 -40.59 -76.91
C PRO A 31 -6.22 -41.43 -78.14
N ARG A 32 -5.31 -40.89 -78.93
CA ARG A 32 -4.63 -41.59 -80.01
C ARG A 32 -3.78 -42.71 -79.40
N PRO A 33 -3.73 -43.92 -79.99
CA PRO A 33 -2.84 -44.95 -79.51
C PRO A 33 -1.38 -44.56 -79.83
N THR A 34 -0.58 -44.45 -78.73
CA THR A 34 0.87 -44.28 -78.85
C THR A 34 1.51 -45.65 -79.10
N THR A 35 2.21 -45.80 -80.19
CA THR A 35 2.94 -46.99 -80.60
C THR A 35 4.34 -47.12 -79.96
N ASP A 36 4.56 -46.62 -78.78
CA ASP A 36 5.82 -46.82 -78.08
C ASP A 36 5.56 -47.52 -76.73
N GLY A 37 6.01 -48.82 -76.72
CA GLY A 37 5.86 -49.77 -75.63
C GLY A 37 6.67 -49.44 -74.36
N ARG A 38 6.50 -48.24 -73.80
CA ARG A 38 7.02 -47.94 -72.47
C ARG A 38 5.91 -48.14 -71.44
N PRO A 39 6.19 -48.86 -70.32
CA PRO A 39 5.20 -48.99 -69.26
C PRO A 39 4.81 -47.59 -68.69
N ALA A 40 3.50 -47.35 -68.60
CA ALA A 40 2.99 -46.12 -68.05
C ALA A 40 3.48 -46.00 -66.63
N ASP A 41 4.39 -45.07 -66.41
CA ASP A 41 4.72 -44.61 -65.01
C ASP A 41 3.43 -44.25 -64.29
N GLN A 42 3.14 -44.98 -63.23
CA GLN A 42 2.01 -44.68 -62.33
C GLN A 42 2.21 -43.29 -61.75
N TYR A 43 1.58 -42.31 -62.41
CA TYR A 43 1.45 -40.95 -61.78
C TYR A 43 0.75 -41.07 -60.48
N ARG A 44 1.52 -41.26 -59.37
CA ARG A 44 1.04 -41.10 -58.05
C ARG A 44 0.71 -39.60 -57.89
N GLY A 45 -0.57 -39.26 -57.99
CA GLY A 45 -1.03 -37.93 -57.68
C GLY A 45 -0.51 -37.50 -56.30
N PRO A 46 -0.26 -36.21 -56.09
CA PRO A 46 0.17 -35.72 -54.79
C PRO A 46 -0.76 -36.25 -53.73
N GLY A 47 -0.21 -36.95 -52.72
CA GLY A 47 -0.95 -37.50 -51.61
C GLY A 47 -1.76 -36.40 -50.88
N PRO A 48 -2.77 -36.76 -50.14
CA PRO A 48 -3.62 -35.78 -49.51
C PRO A 48 -2.76 -34.85 -48.67
N VAL A 49 -2.67 -33.58 -49.08
CA VAL A 49 -2.02 -32.51 -48.32
C VAL A 49 -2.71 -32.47 -46.95
N LYS A 50 -2.03 -32.89 -45.90
CA LYS A 50 -2.52 -32.74 -44.52
C LYS A 50 -2.79 -31.25 -44.32
N ARG A 51 -4.05 -30.85 -44.37
CA ARG A 51 -4.50 -29.50 -44.06
C ARG A 51 -4.16 -29.26 -42.62
N GLU A 52 -3.02 -28.63 -42.36
CA GLU A 52 -2.70 -28.16 -41.01
C GLU A 52 -3.88 -27.31 -40.52
N ARG A 53 -4.48 -27.77 -39.47
CA ARG A 53 -5.67 -27.13 -38.83
C ARG A 53 -5.20 -25.84 -38.19
N ARG A 54 -4.99 -24.79 -39.00
CA ARG A 54 -4.65 -23.45 -38.53
C ARG A 54 -5.81 -22.99 -37.65
N TRP A 55 -5.54 -22.82 -36.38
CA TRP A 55 -6.52 -22.25 -35.47
C TRP A 55 -6.92 -20.89 -36.02
N GLY A 56 -8.24 -20.64 -36.16
CA GLY A 56 -8.72 -19.32 -36.56
C GLY A 56 -8.25 -18.29 -35.52
N ALA A 57 -7.88 -17.10 -35.99
CA ALA A 57 -7.39 -16.02 -35.12
C ALA A 57 -8.25 -15.81 -33.86
N GLY A 58 -9.57 -15.94 -33.98
CA GLY A 58 -10.50 -15.83 -32.85
C GLY A 58 -10.28 -16.89 -31.74
N ARG A 59 -9.91 -18.13 -32.14
CA ARG A 59 -9.60 -19.19 -31.14
C ARG A 59 -8.27 -18.91 -30.42
N ILE A 60 -7.28 -18.38 -31.13
CA ILE A 60 -5.99 -18.01 -30.54
C ILE A 60 -6.21 -16.88 -29.53
N VAL A 61 -6.98 -15.86 -29.87
CA VAL A 61 -7.32 -14.76 -28.97
C VAL A 61 -8.10 -15.26 -27.75
N LEU A 62 -9.08 -16.14 -27.94
CA LEU A 62 -9.85 -16.71 -26.82
C LEU A 62 -8.94 -17.51 -25.87
N VAL A 63 -8.08 -18.38 -26.39
CA VAL A 63 -7.15 -19.16 -25.57
C VAL A 63 -6.18 -18.26 -24.84
N ALA A 64 -5.62 -17.25 -25.52
CA ALA A 64 -4.73 -16.26 -24.90
C ALA A 64 -5.45 -15.50 -23.75
N ALA A 65 -6.70 -15.07 -23.97
CA ALA A 65 -7.51 -14.41 -22.93
C ALA A 65 -7.75 -15.33 -21.72
N ILE A 66 -8.12 -16.59 -21.94
CA ILE A 66 -8.30 -17.57 -20.85
C ILE A 66 -6.98 -17.78 -20.09
N LEU A 67 -5.87 -17.97 -20.79
CA LEU A 67 -4.56 -18.14 -20.15
C LEU A 67 -4.16 -16.92 -19.33
N THR A 68 -4.41 -15.71 -19.84
CA THR A 68 -4.16 -14.46 -19.11
C THR A 68 -5.01 -14.38 -17.85
N ILE A 69 -6.31 -14.72 -17.92
CA ILE A 69 -7.19 -14.74 -16.75
C ILE A 69 -6.71 -15.78 -15.73
N LEU A 70 -6.36 -16.98 -16.14
CA LEU A 70 -5.85 -18.02 -15.26
C LEU A 70 -4.54 -17.60 -14.58
N LEU A 71 -3.65 -16.95 -15.32
CA LEU A 71 -2.40 -16.40 -14.79
C LEU A 71 -2.67 -15.31 -13.76
N LEU A 72 -3.59 -14.38 -14.02
CA LEU A 72 -3.99 -13.35 -13.06
C LEU A 72 -4.62 -13.92 -11.80
N ILE A 73 -5.47 -14.95 -11.94
CA ILE A 73 -6.07 -15.65 -10.79
C ILE A 73 -4.96 -16.34 -9.97
N GLY A 74 -4.08 -17.10 -10.62
CA GLY A 74 -2.96 -17.75 -9.95
C GLY A 74 -2.05 -16.75 -9.23
N TRP A 75 -1.77 -15.60 -9.86
CA TRP A 75 -0.99 -14.51 -9.28
C TRP A 75 -1.67 -13.92 -8.03
N THR A 76 -2.97 -13.66 -8.12
CA THR A 76 -3.76 -13.13 -6.99
C THR A 76 -3.79 -14.11 -5.82
N ILE A 77 -3.99 -15.41 -6.10
CA ILE A 77 -3.96 -16.45 -5.07
C ILE A 77 -2.58 -16.52 -4.42
N ALA A 78 -1.51 -16.53 -5.20
CA ALA A 78 -0.14 -16.56 -4.67
C ALA A 78 0.16 -15.34 -3.79
N GLY A 79 -0.25 -14.13 -4.22
CA GLY A 79 -0.12 -12.92 -3.42
C GLY A 79 -0.93 -12.97 -2.12
N TYR A 80 -2.15 -13.49 -2.18
CA TYR A 80 -2.97 -13.69 -0.99
C TYR A 80 -2.33 -14.67 0.01
N LEU A 81 -1.79 -15.78 -0.47
CA LEU A 81 -1.15 -16.78 0.38
C LEU A 81 0.15 -16.25 1.01
N ALA A 82 0.94 -15.46 0.28
CA ALA A 82 2.14 -14.83 0.81
C ALA A 82 1.78 -13.83 1.94
N VAL A 83 0.79 -12.96 1.74
CA VAL A 83 0.31 -12.05 2.78
C VAL A 83 -0.28 -12.83 3.97
N ARG A 84 -1.03 -13.91 3.72
CA ARG A 84 -1.61 -14.75 4.77
C ARG A 84 -0.54 -15.36 5.67
N SER A 85 0.57 -15.84 5.10
CA SER A 85 1.71 -16.36 5.87
C SER A 85 2.28 -15.28 6.80
N GLY A 86 2.53 -14.07 6.28
CA GLY A 86 3.01 -12.95 7.08
C GLY A 86 2.03 -12.53 8.17
N VAL A 87 0.72 -12.50 7.88
CA VAL A 87 -0.33 -12.18 8.86
C VAL A 87 -0.35 -13.20 10.00
N GLN A 88 -0.23 -14.49 9.73
CA GLN A 88 -0.19 -15.50 10.78
C GLN A 88 0.98 -15.25 11.73
N GLN A 89 2.17 -15.05 11.21
CA GLN A 89 3.37 -14.74 12.01
C GLN A 89 3.20 -13.44 12.83
N ALA A 90 2.59 -12.41 12.23
CA ALA A 90 2.33 -11.14 12.89
C ALA A 90 1.31 -11.28 14.03
N ASN A 91 0.26 -12.07 13.84
CA ASN A 91 -0.75 -12.33 14.84
C ASN A 91 -0.23 -13.14 16.04
N ASP A 92 0.70 -14.06 15.80
CA ASP A 92 1.34 -14.88 16.86
C ASP A 92 2.20 -14.02 17.79
N ARG A 93 2.72 -12.88 17.30
CA ARG A 93 3.51 -11.93 18.09
C ARG A 93 2.69 -11.06 19.03
N LEU A 94 1.40 -10.88 18.71
CA LEU A 94 0.52 -9.99 19.48
C LEU A 94 -0.08 -10.76 20.62
N GLY A 95 0.17 -11.39 21.46
CA GLY A 95 -0.42 -12.15 22.56
C GLY A 95 -1.92 -11.87 22.81
N GLU A 96 -2.66 -12.86 23.23
CA GLU A 96 -4.12 -12.85 23.44
C GLU A 96 -4.58 -11.76 24.43
N ARG A 97 -3.76 -11.40 25.43
CA ARG A 97 -4.10 -10.33 26.41
C ARG A 97 -4.26 -8.98 25.70
N ALA A 98 -3.49 -8.71 24.66
CA ALA A 98 -3.63 -7.46 23.90
C ALA A 98 -4.88 -7.48 23.03
N LYS A 99 -5.17 -8.59 22.36
CA LYS A 99 -6.38 -8.77 21.56
C LYS A 99 -7.65 -8.57 22.40
N ALA A 100 -7.66 -9.06 23.62
CA ALA A 100 -8.79 -8.92 24.54
C ALA A 100 -9.08 -7.46 24.98
N GLN A 101 -8.15 -6.53 24.75
CA GLN A 101 -8.36 -5.11 25.04
C GLN A 101 -8.93 -4.32 23.86
N LEU A 102 -8.96 -4.91 22.67
CA LEU A 102 -9.50 -4.25 21.49
C LEU A 102 -11.01 -4.21 21.52
N THR A 103 -11.59 -3.13 21.01
CA THR A 103 -13.04 -3.02 20.80
C THR A 103 -13.38 -3.82 19.52
N PRO A 104 -14.34 -4.76 19.57
CA PRO A 104 -14.74 -5.51 18.39
C PRO A 104 -15.11 -4.60 17.21
N GLN A 105 -14.67 -4.97 16.03
CA GLN A 105 -15.04 -4.29 14.79
C GLN A 105 -16.45 -4.72 14.34
N ASP A 106 -17.35 -3.76 14.18
CA ASP A 106 -18.69 -4.00 13.67
C ASP A 106 -18.68 -4.07 12.15
N GLY A 107 -18.72 -5.28 11.60
CA GLY A 107 -18.78 -5.49 10.15
C GLY A 107 -17.43 -5.36 9.44
N LEU A 108 -17.49 -5.07 8.13
CA LEU A 108 -16.29 -4.96 7.28
C LEU A 108 -15.67 -3.56 7.39
N MET A 109 -14.35 -3.47 7.43
CA MET A 109 -13.63 -2.18 7.44
C MET A 109 -13.91 -1.30 6.21
N ILE A 110 -14.34 -1.90 5.10
CA ILE A 110 -14.72 -1.16 3.88
C ILE A 110 -16.11 -0.52 3.96
N SER A 111 -16.91 -0.85 4.98
CA SER A 111 -18.28 -0.32 5.16
C SER A 111 -18.46 0.40 6.51
N THR A 112 -17.62 0.12 7.49
CA THR A 112 -17.72 0.71 8.83
C THR A 112 -16.41 1.37 9.23
N PRO A 113 -16.46 2.54 9.90
CA PRO A 113 -15.27 3.21 10.41
C PRO A 113 -14.50 2.32 11.38
N SER A 114 -13.17 2.40 11.33
CA SER A 114 -12.28 1.64 12.21
C SER A 114 -11.16 2.52 12.73
N THR A 115 -10.78 2.34 13.98
CA THR A 115 -9.65 3.03 14.61
C THR A 115 -8.52 2.04 14.85
N ILE A 116 -7.36 2.31 14.26
CA ILE A 116 -6.18 1.46 14.30
C ILE A 116 -5.09 2.19 15.07
N LEU A 117 -4.62 1.59 16.17
CA LEU A 117 -3.48 2.10 16.93
C LEU A 117 -2.17 1.58 16.31
N VAL A 118 -1.35 2.49 15.83
CA VAL A 118 -0.02 2.18 15.30
C VAL A 118 1.03 2.63 16.31
N VAL A 119 1.85 1.69 16.78
CA VAL A 119 2.91 1.97 17.76
C VAL A 119 4.25 1.53 17.20
N GLY A 120 5.14 2.52 17.07
CA GLY A 120 6.55 2.30 16.74
C GLY A 120 7.39 2.25 18.01
N SER A 121 8.11 1.15 18.26
CA SER A 121 9.03 1.03 19.39
C SER A 121 10.49 1.12 18.93
N ASP A 122 11.35 1.74 19.76
CA ASP A 122 12.80 1.70 19.55
C ASP A 122 13.40 0.51 20.32
N HIS A 123 13.76 -0.53 19.58
CA HIS A 123 14.52 -1.63 20.15
C HIS A 123 16.00 -1.22 20.21
N SER A 124 16.42 -0.68 21.34
CA SER A 124 17.84 -0.39 21.54
C SER A 124 18.62 -1.69 21.76
N THR A 125 19.53 -1.99 20.86
CA THR A 125 20.53 -3.06 21.04
C THR A 125 21.63 -2.65 22.04
N HIS A 126 21.59 -1.42 22.57
CA HIS A 126 22.59 -0.91 23.49
C HIS A 126 22.52 -1.66 24.84
N PRO A 127 23.65 -2.14 25.38
CA PRO A 127 23.68 -2.98 26.58
C PRO A 127 22.97 -2.38 27.81
N THR A 128 23.01 -1.03 27.98
CA THR A 128 22.37 -0.30 29.10
C THR A 128 20.87 -0.05 28.90
N ARG A 129 20.33 -0.33 27.72
CA ARG A 129 18.91 -0.13 27.35
C ARG A 129 18.22 -1.40 26.90
N ARG A 130 18.87 -2.57 27.07
CA ARG A 130 18.27 -3.87 26.76
C ARG A 130 17.02 -4.06 27.62
N GLY A 131 15.86 -4.17 26.94
CA GLY A 131 14.56 -4.39 27.59
C GLY A 131 13.61 -3.19 27.64
N ASN A 132 14.06 -1.95 27.50
CA ASN A 132 13.18 -0.79 27.46
C ASN A 132 12.66 -0.58 26.03
N ARG A 133 11.50 -1.15 25.74
CA ARG A 133 10.75 -0.94 24.48
C ARG A 133 9.84 0.27 24.61
N LEU A 134 10.38 1.47 24.72
CA LEU A 134 9.55 2.69 24.74
C LEU A 134 8.81 2.86 23.44
N ALA A 135 7.55 3.29 23.52
CA ALA A 135 6.79 3.70 22.34
C ALA A 135 7.29 5.07 21.88
N ASP A 136 8.15 5.09 20.86
CA ASP A 136 8.72 6.33 20.31
C ASP A 136 7.82 7.01 19.28
N SER A 137 6.90 6.27 18.68
CA SER A 137 5.87 6.79 17.79
C SER A 137 4.52 6.18 18.17
N ILE A 138 3.54 7.01 18.43
CA ILE A 138 2.18 6.61 18.77
C ILE A 138 1.25 7.36 17.85
N MET A 139 0.49 6.62 17.05
CA MET A 139 -0.40 7.20 16.05
C MET A 139 -1.71 6.42 16.00
N LEU A 140 -2.80 7.13 15.83
CA LEU A 140 -4.09 6.54 15.48
C LEU A 140 -4.41 6.80 14.03
N ILE A 141 -4.90 5.79 13.36
CA ILE A 141 -5.45 5.87 12.02
C ILE A 141 -6.94 5.59 12.13
N ARG A 142 -7.77 6.57 11.74
CA ARG A 142 -9.21 6.37 11.62
C ARG A 142 -9.60 6.32 10.16
N THR A 143 -10.38 5.32 9.80
CA THR A 143 -10.94 5.15 8.46
C THR A 143 -12.37 5.68 8.41
N ASP A 144 -12.74 6.30 7.30
CA ASP A 144 -14.10 6.71 6.95
C ASP A 144 -14.41 6.16 5.54
N PRO A 145 -14.94 4.93 5.46
CA PRO A 145 -15.19 4.29 4.19
C PRO A 145 -16.22 5.00 3.32
N GLU A 146 -17.24 5.57 3.94
CA GLU A 146 -18.36 6.26 3.26
C GLU A 146 -17.87 7.47 2.46
N HIS A 147 -16.99 8.28 3.07
CA HIS A 147 -16.46 9.48 2.44
C HIS A 147 -15.08 9.30 1.81
N HIS A 148 -14.56 8.07 1.74
CA HIS A 148 -13.21 7.75 1.25
C HIS A 148 -12.11 8.59 1.91
N ARG A 149 -12.19 8.78 3.23
CA ARG A 149 -11.28 9.59 4.04
C ARG A 149 -10.48 8.75 5.00
N MET A 150 -9.32 9.26 5.36
CA MET A 150 -8.51 8.73 6.45
C MET A 150 -8.01 9.89 7.31
N ALA A 151 -8.02 9.72 8.62
CA ALA A 151 -7.42 10.65 9.55
C ALA A 151 -6.28 9.98 10.31
N TYR A 152 -5.22 10.74 10.51
CA TYR A 152 -4.01 10.33 11.23
C TYR A 152 -3.82 11.27 12.41
N LEU A 153 -3.84 10.73 13.61
CA LEU A 153 -3.59 11.48 14.85
C LEU A 153 -2.28 11.01 15.47
N SER A 154 -1.31 11.90 15.52
CA SER A 154 -0.06 11.65 16.21
C SER A 154 -0.18 12.08 17.68
N ILE A 155 0.16 11.18 18.59
CA ILE A 155 0.17 11.39 20.03
C ILE A 155 1.62 11.59 20.47
N PRO A 156 1.96 12.74 21.10
CA PRO A 156 3.31 12.96 21.63
C PRO A 156 3.65 11.89 22.65
N ARG A 157 4.78 11.22 22.49
CA ARG A 157 5.22 10.12 23.37
C ARG A 157 5.45 10.56 24.83
N ASP A 158 5.81 11.84 25.03
CA ASP A 158 6.09 12.42 26.34
C ASP A 158 4.85 13.05 26.99
N LEU A 159 3.66 12.89 26.38
CA LEU A 159 2.39 13.34 26.94
C LEU A 159 2.12 12.62 28.25
N LEU A 160 1.83 13.38 29.30
CA LEU A 160 1.46 12.85 30.61
C LEU A 160 0.00 12.42 30.58
N VAL A 161 -0.27 11.19 31.00
CA VAL A 161 -1.60 10.59 31.07
C VAL A 161 -1.70 9.71 32.34
N ASP A 162 -2.90 9.39 32.75
CA ASP A 162 -3.11 8.38 33.77
C ASP A 162 -3.03 6.98 33.15
N ILE A 163 -1.96 6.23 33.47
CA ILE A 163 -1.79 4.86 33.04
C ILE A 163 -2.51 3.93 34.03
N PRO A 164 -3.46 3.09 33.56
CA PRO A 164 -4.24 2.22 34.43
C PRO A 164 -3.39 1.30 35.29
N GLY A 165 -3.51 1.41 36.61
CA GLY A 165 -2.75 0.63 37.58
C GLY A 165 -1.30 1.08 37.83
N VAL A 166 -0.88 2.20 37.22
CA VAL A 166 0.47 2.77 37.36
C VAL A 166 0.39 4.18 37.94
N GLY A 167 -0.54 5.01 37.43
CA GLY A 167 -0.73 6.43 37.81
C GLY A 167 -0.29 7.39 36.73
N HIS A 168 -0.04 8.64 37.10
CA HIS A 168 0.27 9.74 36.19
C HIS A 168 1.71 9.65 35.68
N GLU A 169 1.89 9.24 34.42
CA GLU A 169 3.18 8.97 33.78
C GLU A 169 3.12 9.29 32.29
N LYS A 170 4.27 9.30 31.60
CA LYS A 170 4.33 9.49 30.15
C LYS A 170 3.66 8.33 29.43
N VAL A 171 2.86 8.63 28.40
CA VAL A 171 2.10 7.64 27.63
C VAL A 171 2.99 6.54 27.03
N ASN A 172 4.24 6.87 26.67
CA ASN A 172 5.18 5.91 26.11
C ASN A 172 5.66 4.84 27.11
N SER A 173 5.49 5.11 28.44
CA SER A 173 5.84 4.18 29.51
C SER A 173 4.85 3.00 29.60
N ALA A 174 3.64 3.13 29.06
CA ALA A 174 2.65 2.07 29.09
C ALA A 174 3.13 0.79 28.37
N LEU A 175 3.87 0.94 27.24
CA LEU A 175 4.37 -0.21 26.49
C LEU A 175 5.41 -1.05 27.23
N PRO A 176 6.48 -0.49 27.81
CA PRO A 176 7.45 -1.28 28.59
C PRO A 176 6.89 -1.83 29.92
N ILE A 177 5.92 -1.18 30.55
CA ILE A 177 5.34 -1.58 31.83
C ILE A 177 4.38 -2.76 31.67
N GLY A 178 3.42 -2.68 30.75
CA GLY A 178 2.35 -3.68 30.62
C GLY A 178 2.13 -4.17 29.19
N GLY A 179 3.08 -3.91 28.31
CA GLY A 179 3.02 -4.37 26.90
C GLY A 179 1.88 -3.73 26.10
N PRO A 180 1.55 -4.34 24.96
CA PRO A 180 0.48 -3.82 24.09
C PRO A 180 -0.88 -3.72 24.77
N SER A 181 -1.17 -4.63 25.71
CA SER A 181 -2.43 -4.64 26.46
C SER A 181 -2.61 -3.37 27.29
N LEU A 182 -1.57 -2.97 28.04
CA LEU A 182 -1.64 -1.74 28.83
C LEU A 182 -1.64 -0.50 27.93
N MET A 183 -0.89 -0.53 26.83
CA MET A 183 -0.88 0.57 25.87
C MET A 183 -2.27 0.83 25.27
N ILE A 184 -2.98 -0.22 24.83
CA ILE A 184 -4.36 -0.08 24.32
C ILE A 184 -5.30 0.52 25.39
N ARG A 185 -5.24 -0.03 26.62
CA ARG A 185 -6.05 0.47 27.72
C ARG A 185 -5.76 1.94 28.02
N THR A 186 -4.49 2.31 28.11
CA THR A 186 -4.07 3.69 28.37
C THR A 186 -4.62 4.64 27.30
N ILE A 187 -4.51 4.29 26.02
CA ILE A 187 -5.03 5.12 24.93
C ILE A 187 -6.56 5.25 25.02
N ARG A 188 -7.27 4.16 25.31
CA ARG A 188 -8.74 4.17 25.43
C ARG A 188 -9.20 5.01 26.63
N GLU A 189 -8.59 4.83 27.79
CA GLU A 189 -8.99 5.52 29.03
C GLU A 189 -8.58 7.00 29.00
N ALA A 190 -7.39 7.33 28.48
CA ALA A 190 -6.91 8.71 28.44
C ALA A 190 -7.65 9.59 27.41
N PHE A 191 -8.11 9.01 26.30
CA PHE A 191 -8.67 9.79 25.19
C PHE A 191 -10.15 9.49 24.90
N GLY A 192 -10.75 8.48 25.54
CA GLY A 192 -12.19 8.19 25.45
C GLY A 192 -12.67 7.63 24.12
N PHE A 193 -11.82 7.05 23.30
CA PHE A 193 -12.22 6.46 22.02
C PHE A 193 -11.86 4.97 21.90
N ASP A 194 -12.61 4.28 21.06
CA ASP A 194 -12.39 2.87 20.78
C ASP A 194 -11.14 2.62 19.96
N VAL A 195 -10.43 1.55 20.27
CA VAL A 195 -9.32 1.02 19.45
C VAL A 195 -9.76 -0.34 18.94
N ASN A 196 -10.03 -0.45 17.64
CA ASN A 196 -10.49 -1.70 17.02
C ASN A 196 -9.33 -2.63 16.67
N HIS A 197 -8.21 -2.06 16.22
CA HIS A 197 -7.05 -2.82 15.79
C HIS A 197 -5.75 -2.19 16.27
N ILE A 198 -4.68 -3.00 16.32
CA ILE A 198 -3.34 -2.52 16.66
C ILE A 198 -2.30 -3.03 15.65
N ILE A 199 -1.34 -2.19 15.36
CA ILE A 199 -0.13 -2.52 14.61
C ILE A 199 1.07 -2.06 15.42
N LEU A 200 1.88 -3.01 15.85
CA LEU A 200 3.15 -2.75 16.51
C LEU A 200 4.29 -2.99 15.55
N LEU A 201 5.25 -2.11 15.54
CA LEU A 201 6.39 -2.17 14.65
C LEU A 201 7.63 -1.66 15.40
N ASP A 202 8.71 -2.44 15.45
CA ASP A 202 9.98 -1.92 15.90
C ASP A 202 10.78 -1.26 14.76
N MET A 203 11.75 -0.42 15.12
CA MET A 203 12.54 0.33 14.15
C MET A 203 13.43 -0.54 13.25
N THR A 204 13.73 -1.78 13.65
CA THR A 204 14.49 -2.73 12.83
C THR A 204 13.57 -3.35 11.80
N SER A 205 12.45 -3.87 12.25
CA SER A 205 11.39 -4.42 11.40
C SER A 205 10.85 -3.39 10.39
N PHE A 206 10.76 -2.12 10.79
CA PHE A 206 10.39 -1.04 9.89
C PHE A 206 11.36 -0.86 8.71
N LYS A 207 12.67 -0.97 9.00
CA LYS A 207 13.71 -0.98 7.97
C LYS A 207 13.47 -2.12 6.97
N ASP A 208 13.19 -3.32 7.46
CA ASP A 208 13.03 -4.51 6.63
C ASP A 208 11.78 -4.41 5.72
N VAL A 209 10.68 -3.86 6.23
CA VAL A 209 9.49 -3.55 5.42
C VAL A 209 9.81 -2.59 4.26
N ILE A 210 10.57 -1.52 4.54
CA ILE A 210 10.95 -0.55 3.50
C ILE A 210 11.88 -1.19 2.46
N ASP A 211 12.83 -2.02 2.90
CA ASP A 211 13.76 -2.71 2.00
C ASP A 211 13.02 -3.73 1.12
N ALA A 212 12.04 -4.47 1.67
CA ALA A 212 11.15 -5.36 0.90
C ALA A 212 10.35 -4.61 -0.17
N LEU A 213 9.91 -3.38 0.11
CA LEU A 213 9.26 -2.50 -0.87
C LEU A 213 10.20 -2.00 -1.97
N GLY A 214 11.52 -2.19 -1.80
CA GLY A 214 12.56 -1.64 -2.68
C GLY A 214 12.80 -0.15 -2.44
N GLY A 215 12.60 0.32 -1.22
CA GLY A 215 12.72 1.72 -0.82
C GLY A 215 11.44 2.52 -1.00
N ILE A 216 11.44 3.73 -0.47
CA ILE A 216 10.32 4.69 -0.51
C ILE A 216 10.78 6.05 -1.03
N GLU A 217 9.82 6.81 -1.59
CA GLU A 217 10.04 8.21 -1.98
C GLU A 217 9.49 9.12 -0.88
N VAL A 218 10.39 9.86 -0.22
CA VAL A 218 10.02 10.79 0.86
C VAL A 218 10.19 12.22 0.37
N ASP A 219 9.15 13.03 0.50
CA ASP A 219 9.24 14.48 0.25
C ASP A 219 9.82 15.18 1.48
N VAL A 220 11.11 15.44 1.43
CA VAL A 220 11.86 16.13 2.48
C VAL A 220 11.57 17.62 2.40
N ARG A 221 10.80 18.15 3.34
CA ARG A 221 10.40 19.57 3.33
C ARG A 221 11.48 20.51 3.82
N SER A 222 12.17 20.10 4.88
CA SER A 222 13.28 20.86 5.46
C SER A 222 14.57 20.05 5.39
N PRO A 223 15.65 20.62 4.83
CA PRO A 223 16.95 19.96 4.79
C PRO A 223 17.42 19.57 6.20
N ALA A 224 18.04 18.41 6.33
CA ALA A 224 18.55 17.94 7.60
C ALA A 224 19.94 17.31 7.45
N VAL A 225 20.78 17.53 8.45
CA VAL A 225 22.07 16.85 8.61
C VAL A 225 22.14 16.27 10.03
N THR A 226 22.57 15.04 10.15
CA THR A 226 22.71 14.39 11.45
C THR A 226 23.90 13.43 11.46
N LYS A 227 24.59 13.36 12.59
CA LYS A 227 25.68 12.40 12.83
C LYS A 227 25.22 11.15 13.59
N HIS A 228 23.90 10.99 13.77
CA HIS A 228 23.34 9.79 14.39
C HIS A 228 23.58 8.55 13.52
N ASP A 229 23.82 7.41 14.14
CA ASP A 229 24.10 6.13 13.46
C ASP A 229 25.26 6.24 12.45
N CYS A 230 26.42 6.70 12.91
CA CYS A 230 27.64 6.73 12.10
C CYS A 230 27.95 5.35 11.49
N PRO A 231 28.20 5.27 10.16
CA PRO A 231 28.42 3.99 9.49
C PRO A 231 29.82 3.39 9.69
N TYR A 232 30.74 4.15 10.30
CA TYR A 232 32.12 3.72 10.46
C TYR A 232 32.37 3.06 11.83
N PRO A 233 33.23 2.02 11.89
CA PRO A 233 33.52 1.31 13.14
C PRO A 233 34.40 2.10 14.09
N SER A 234 35.19 3.07 13.61
CA SER A 234 36.17 3.82 14.39
C SER A 234 35.58 5.16 14.85
N ALA A 235 35.77 5.48 16.14
CA ALA A 235 35.37 6.77 16.71
C ALA A 235 36.04 7.96 15.99
N ALA A 236 37.32 7.84 15.60
CA ALA A 236 38.07 8.86 14.87
C ALA A 236 37.49 9.11 13.45
N GLN A 237 36.98 8.05 12.78
CA GLN A 237 36.28 8.18 11.51
C GLN A 237 34.93 8.85 11.68
N CYS A 238 34.17 8.49 12.73
CA CYS A 238 32.90 9.14 13.03
C CYS A 238 33.05 10.64 13.37
N GLN A 239 34.13 11.05 14.05
CA GLN A 239 34.36 12.46 14.34
C GLN A 239 34.62 13.28 13.06
N ARG A 240 35.34 12.73 12.08
CA ARG A 240 35.62 13.39 10.79
C ARG A 240 34.46 13.29 9.79
N TRP A 241 33.50 12.41 10.05
CA TRP A 241 32.41 12.22 9.15
C TRP A 241 31.43 13.42 9.18
N THR A 242 30.98 13.83 7.99
CA THR A 242 30.10 15.00 7.81
C THR A 242 28.62 14.74 8.10
N GLY A 243 28.25 13.50 8.46
CA GLY A 243 26.87 13.13 8.77
C GLY A 243 26.04 12.68 7.57
N TRP A 244 24.87 12.15 7.87
CA TRP A 244 23.82 11.86 6.90
C TRP A 244 23.20 13.17 6.44
N ARG A 245 23.06 13.33 5.11
CA ARG A 245 22.51 14.54 4.51
C ARG A 245 21.19 14.20 3.81
N PHE A 246 20.16 15.01 4.10
CA PHE A 246 18.84 14.95 3.50
C PHE A 246 18.55 16.33 2.90
N GLY A 247 18.58 16.44 1.57
CA GLY A 247 18.26 17.68 0.86
C GLY A 247 16.75 17.88 0.79
N ARG A 248 16.31 19.07 0.42
CA ARG A 248 14.89 19.38 0.19
C ARG A 248 14.39 18.69 -1.09
N GLY A 249 13.13 18.23 -1.07
CA GLY A 249 12.44 17.61 -2.20
C GLY A 249 12.34 16.09 -2.09
N ILE A 250 11.84 15.45 -3.14
CA ILE A 250 11.62 14.01 -3.19
C ILE A 250 12.97 13.28 -3.20
N GLN A 251 13.14 12.37 -2.24
CA GLN A 251 14.33 11.55 -2.12
C GLN A 251 13.99 10.09 -1.98
N HIS A 252 14.67 9.25 -2.75
CA HIS A 252 14.64 7.82 -2.56
C HIS A 252 15.39 7.43 -1.29
N MET A 253 14.75 6.67 -0.42
CA MET A 253 15.33 6.17 0.82
C MET A 253 15.14 4.67 0.93
N ASP A 254 16.24 3.94 1.13
CA ASP A 254 16.20 2.57 1.63
C ASP A 254 15.77 2.56 3.11
N GLY A 255 15.57 1.37 3.67
CA GLY A 255 15.13 1.26 5.06
C GLY A 255 16.11 1.87 6.06
N LYS A 256 17.42 1.82 5.78
CA LYS A 256 18.43 2.44 6.66
C LYS A 256 18.32 3.97 6.64
N ARG A 257 18.27 4.58 5.46
CA ARG A 257 18.12 6.04 5.34
C ARG A 257 16.80 6.54 5.91
N ALA A 258 15.70 5.84 5.63
CA ALA A 258 14.38 6.18 6.16
C ALA A 258 14.34 6.12 7.69
N ARG A 259 14.93 5.08 8.28
CA ARG A 259 15.06 4.94 9.74
C ARG A 259 15.89 6.07 10.35
N ILE A 260 17.01 6.43 9.74
CA ILE A 260 17.85 7.54 10.22
C ILE A 260 17.08 8.85 10.14
N TYR A 261 16.41 9.12 9.01
CA TYR A 261 15.61 10.33 8.80
C TYR A 261 14.49 10.47 9.83
N ALA A 262 13.74 9.40 10.08
CA ALA A 262 12.66 9.38 11.07
C ALA A 262 13.14 9.58 12.53
N ARG A 263 14.41 9.32 12.82
CA ARG A 263 15.02 9.40 14.17
C ARG A 263 15.81 10.66 14.42
N ILE A 264 15.92 11.58 13.45
CA ILE A 264 16.66 12.84 13.63
C ILE A 264 16.03 13.64 14.78
N ARG A 265 16.79 13.85 15.84
CA ARG A 265 16.42 14.67 17.01
C ARG A 265 17.16 16.01 17.00
N LYS A 266 18.37 16.01 16.44
CA LYS A 266 19.19 17.21 16.29
C LYS A 266 19.55 17.32 14.81
N ASN A 267 19.20 18.45 14.24
CA ASN A 267 19.53 18.83 12.90
C ASN A 267 20.69 19.82 12.95
N ASP A 268 21.86 19.42 12.46
CA ASP A 268 23.06 20.28 12.48
C ASP A 268 22.87 21.55 11.64
N LEU A 269 21.90 21.57 10.70
CA LEU A 269 21.55 22.75 9.90
C LEU A 269 20.60 23.70 10.62
N ASN A 270 19.81 23.20 11.59
CA ASN A 270 18.85 23.99 12.35
C ASN A 270 18.81 23.50 13.80
N PRO A 271 19.70 24.02 14.67
CA PRO A 271 19.78 23.61 16.08
C PRO A 271 18.51 23.89 16.89
N GLY A 272 17.62 24.77 16.42
CA GLY A 272 16.33 25.08 17.05
C GLY A 272 15.21 24.09 16.74
N GLU A 273 15.47 23.06 15.94
CA GLU A 273 14.47 22.01 15.72
C GLU A 273 14.22 21.21 17.00
N ASP A 274 12.94 20.97 17.26
CA ASP A 274 12.44 20.26 18.44
C ASP A 274 11.93 18.83 18.10
N ASP A 275 11.35 18.16 19.11
CA ASP A 275 10.74 16.84 18.97
C ASP A 275 9.51 16.84 18.01
N LEU A 276 8.93 18.01 17.76
CA LEU A 276 7.80 18.18 16.85
C LEU A 276 8.22 17.92 15.39
N ASN A 277 9.41 18.40 15.02
CA ASN A 277 9.97 18.16 13.69
C ASN A 277 10.28 16.66 13.48
N ARG A 278 10.68 15.94 14.52
CA ARG A 278 10.85 14.48 14.47
C ARG A 278 9.53 13.78 14.18
N THR A 279 8.45 14.16 14.87
CA THR A 279 7.12 13.60 14.64
C THR A 279 6.66 13.83 13.20
N GLY A 280 6.90 15.00 12.63
CA GLY A 280 6.62 15.31 11.23
C GLY A 280 7.39 14.38 10.27
N ARG A 281 8.68 14.13 10.51
CA ARG A 281 9.49 13.21 9.70
C ARG A 281 8.97 11.77 9.80
N GLN A 282 8.56 11.32 10.98
CA GLN A 282 7.95 9.99 11.16
C GLN A 282 6.66 9.85 10.36
N GLN A 283 5.80 10.87 10.36
CA GLN A 283 4.59 10.89 9.55
C GLN A 283 4.91 10.85 8.05
N GLN A 284 5.90 11.62 7.58
CA GLN A 284 6.32 11.62 6.17
C GLN A 284 6.76 10.23 5.73
N VAL A 285 7.62 9.58 6.51
CA VAL A 285 8.13 8.24 6.21
C VAL A 285 7.01 7.21 6.24
N LEU A 286 6.12 7.24 7.25
CA LEU A 286 4.98 6.34 7.32
C LEU A 286 4.04 6.51 6.10
N GLN A 287 3.74 7.76 5.70
CA GLN A 287 2.89 8.03 4.55
C GLN A 287 3.52 7.56 3.24
N ALA A 288 4.83 7.77 3.06
CA ALA A 288 5.56 7.27 1.91
C ALA A 288 5.52 5.73 1.86
N THR A 289 5.70 5.07 3.02
CA THR A 289 5.61 3.62 3.14
C THR A 289 4.22 3.10 2.79
N LEU A 290 3.17 3.66 3.41
CA LEU A 290 1.78 3.27 3.13
C LEU A 290 1.40 3.53 1.67
N GLY A 291 1.84 4.66 1.10
CA GLY A 291 1.62 4.97 -0.32
C GLY A 291 2.30 3.96 -1.25
N LYS A 292 3.50 3.53 -0.93
CA LYS A 292 4.24 2.53 -1.69
C LYS A 292 3.60 1.14 -1.57
N MET A 293 3.12 0.77 -0.37
CA MET A 293 2.45 -0.52 -0.13
C MET A 293 1.21 -0.72 -1.00
N VAL A 294 0.42 0.33 -1.23
CA VAL A 294 -0.79 0.26 -2.08
C VAL A 294 -0.51 0.54 -3.56
N GLY A 295 0.73 0.75 -3.94
CA GLY A 295 1.13 1.04 -5.32
C GLY A 295 0.99 -0.16 -6.25
N VAL A 296 0.71 0.10 -7.54
CA VAL A 296 0.58 -0.93 -8.58
C VAL A 296 1.84 -1.82 -8.65
N GLY A 297 3.04 -1.24 -8.51
CA GLY A 297 4.29 -2.01 -8.50
C GLY A 297 4.37 -3.02 -7.35
N THR A 298 3.87 -2.67 -6.16
CA THR A 298 3.80 -3.58 -5.02
C THR A 298 2.80 -4.70 -5.26
N PHE A 299 1.64 -4.41 -5.88
CA PHE A 299 0.66 -5.43 -6.26
C PHE A 299 1.29 -6.54 -7.11
N PHE A 300 2.07 -6.19 -8.12
CA PHE A 300 2.76 -7.18 -8.96
C PHE A 300 3.90 -7.93 -8.25
N ARG A 301 4.36 -7.45 -7.12
CA ARG A 301 5.40 -8.09 -6.30
C ARG A 301 4.85 -8.87 -5.10
N LEU A 302 3.56 -8.73 -4.78
CA LEU A 302 2.93 -9.37 -3.61
C LEU A 302 3.23 -10.86 -3.45
N PRO A 303 3.22 -11.72 -4.50
CA PRO A 303 3.58 -13.13 -4.35
C PRO A 303 4.98 -13.37 -3.80
N PHE A 304 5.90 -12.43 -3.96
CA PHE A 304 7.30 -12.55 -3.57
C PHE A 304 7.62 -11.84 -2.25
N ILE A 305 6.94 -10.71 -1.96
CA ILE A 305 7.26 -9.86 -0.82
C ILE A 305 6.14 -9.78 0.22
N GLY A 306 4.97 -10.39 -0.04
CA GLY A 306 3.79 -10.25 0.81
C GLY A 306 4.03 -10.72 2.25
N ASP A 307 4.80 -11.78 2.43
CA ASP A 307 5.22 -12.26 3.75
C ASP A 307 6.15 -11.24 4.44
N GLU A 308 7.16 -10.76 3.74
CA GLU A 308 8.16 -9.81 4.26
C GLU A 308 7.55 -8.44 4.63
N LEU A 309 6.42 -8.07 4.02
CA LEU A 309 5.73 -6.83 4.35
C LEU A 309 4.96 -6.88 5.66
N VAL A 310 4.45 -8.04 6.04
CA VAL A 310 3.54 -8.17 7.18
C VAL A 310 4.18 -8.94 8.34
N SER A 311 4.98 -9.97 8.06
CA SER A 311 5.58 -10.79 9.11
C SER A 311 6.42 -10.00 10.14
N PRO A 312 7.08 -8.86 9.83
CA PRO A 312 7.81 -8.10 10.84
C PRO A 312 6.91 -7.34 11.82
N LEU A 313 5.62 -7.22 11.55
CA LEU A 313 4.66 -6.55 12.43
C LEU A 313 4.22 -7.47 13.59
N ALA A 314 3.56 -6.87 14.60
CA ALA A 314 2.67 -7.60 15.49
C ALA A 314 1.29 -6.91 15.43
N THR A 315 0.25 -7.66 15.04
CA THR A 315 -1.08 -7.10 14.80
C THR A 315 -2.18 -8.15 15.08
N ASP A 316 -3.40 -7.69 15.28
CA ASP A 316 -4.60 -8.52 15.34
C ASP A 316 -5.31 -8.63 13.97
N LEU A 317 -4.92 -7.80 13.00
CA LEU A 317 -5.56 -7.75 11.69
C LEU A 317 -5.50 -9.12 10.99
N THR A 318 -6.62 -9.51 10.42
CA THR A 318 -6.72 -10.69 9.55
C THR A 318 -6.28 -10.35 8.13
N THR A 319 -5.97 -11.37 7.33
CA THR A 319 -5.59 -11.18 5.91
C THR A 319 -6.62 -10.37 5.12
N PRO A 320 -7.94 -10.66 5.19
CA PRO A 320 -8.94 -9.83 4.53
C PRO A 320 -8.91 -8.37 5.00
N GLN A 321 -8.73 -8.12 6.30
CA GLN A 321 -8.68 -6.76 6.85
C GLN A 321 -7.45 -5.98 6.38
N ILE A 322 -6.29 -6.62 6.22
CA ILE A 322 -5.11 -5.99 5.61
C ILE A 322 -5.42 -5.53 4.17
N PHE A 323 -6.08 -6.38 3.36
CA PHE A 323 -6.49 -5.99 2.00
C PHE A 323 -7.55 -4.89 2.01
N GLN A 324 -8.52 -4.94 2.94
CA GLN A 324 -9.53 -3.88 3.10
C GLN A 324 -8.88 -2.55 3.49
N LEU A 325 -7.93 -2.56 4.41
CA LEU A 325 -7.18 -1.36 4.79
C LEU A 325 -6.36 -0.80 3.61
N GLY A 326 -5.71 -1.68 2.85
CA GLY A 326 -5.02 -1.31 1.61
C GLY A 326 -5.95 -0.66 0.58
N TRP A 327 -7.15 -1.22 0.40
CA TRP A 327 -8.18 -0.67 -0.48
C TRP A 327 -8.67 0.70 -0.03
N LEU A 328 -8.96 0.87 1.27
CA LEU A 328 -9.35 2.16 1.84
C LEU A 328 -8.26 3.21 1.62
N ARG A 329 -7.00 2.85 1.86
CA ARG A 329 -5.86 3.75 1.62
C ARG A 329 -5.69 4.09 0.14
N PHE A 330 -5.91 3.13 -0.76
CA PHE A 330 -5.87 3.36 -2.21
C PHE A 330 -6.97 4.34 -2.67
N ARG A 331 -8.18 4.21 -2.10
CA ARG A 331 -9.32 5.08 -2.42
C ARG A 331 -9.24 6.46 -1.78
N ALA A 332 -8.58 6.58 -0.64
CA ALA A 332 -8.41 7.86 0.03
C ALA A 332 -7.50 8.79 -0.79
N SER A 333 -8.05 9.90 -1.24
CA SER A 333 -7.27 10.92 -1.95
C SER A 333 -6.37 11.69 -0.99
N LYS A 334 -5.33 12.34 -1.51
CA LYS A 334 -4.47 13.20 -0.68
C LYS A 334 -5.28 14.32 -0.03
N ASP A 335 -6.22 14.92 -0.78
CA ASP A 335 -7.01 16.07 -0.31
C ASP A 335 -8.08 15.67 0.72
N SER A 336 -8.49 14.39 0.75
CA SER A 336 -9.43 13.84 1.72
C SER A 336 -8.75 13.29 2.98
N THR A 337 -7.42 13.26 3.02
CA THR A 337 -6.64 12.78 4.16
C THR A 337 -6.36 13.92 5.13
N ILE A 338 -6.57 13.67 6.43
CA ILE A 338 -6.39 14.64 7.50
C ILE A 338 -5.27 14.18 8.41
N TYR A 339 -4.37 15.09 8.73
CA TYR A 339 -3.24 14.86 9.63
C TYR A 339 -3.35 15.75 10.84
N CYS A 340 -3.46 15.16 12.02
CA CYS A 340 -3.57 15.85 13.29
C CYS A 340 -2.42 15.47 14.22
N ARG A 341 -2.15 16.37 15.16
CA ARG A 341 -1.24 16.13 16.28
C ARG A 341 -1.84 16.74 17.55
N LEU A 342 -1.77 16.02 18.65
CA LEU A 342 -2.10 16.58 19.94
C LEU A 342 -1.02 17.56 20.40
N GLY A 343 -1.44 18.72 20.88
CA GLY A 343 -0.56 19.69 21.53
C GLY A 343 -0.08 19.20 22.88
N VAL A 344 1.13 19.61 23.28
CA VAL A 344 1.73 19.26 24.60
C VAL A 344 1.40 20.30 25.67
N SER A 345 0.90 21.47 25.31
CA SER A 345 0.62 22.59 26.25
C SER A 345 -0.75 23.22 25.98
N GLY A 346 -1.57 23.21 26.99
CA GLY A 346 -2.54 24.25 27.38
C GLY A 346 -3.78 24.50 26.55
N ASP A 347 -3.82 24.17 25.27
CA ASP A 347 -4.99 24.42 24.42
C ASP A 347 -6.00 23.27 24.52
N GLY A 348 -6.69 23.20 25.70
CA GLY A 348 -7.67 22.14 25.98
C GLY A 348 -8.78 22.03 24.94
N ASP A 349 -9.24 23.17 24.42
CA ASP A 349 -10.35 23.20 23.45
C ASP A 349 -9.94 22.65 22.07
N ASP A 350 -8.70 22.91 21.62
CA ASP A 350 -8.21 22.43 20.36
C ASP A 350 -7.95 20.91 20.37
N ASN A 351 -7.38 20.41 21.47
CA ASN A 351 -7.21 18.98 21.66
C ASN A 351 -8.57 18.26 21.78
N ALA A 352 -9.56 18.85 22.45
CA ALA A 352 -10.90 18.30 22.55
C ALA A 352 -11.57 18.16 21.18
N ALA A 353 -11.47 19.15 20.29
CA ALA A 353 -12.01 19.08 18.93
C ALA A 353 -11.36 17.96 18.09
N VAL A 354 -10.04 17.77 18.23
CA VAL A 354 -9.31 16.66 17.56
C VAL A 354 -9.75 15.31 18.12
N LEU A 355 -9.89 15.19 19.44
CA LEU A 355 -10.32 13.94 20.08
C LEU A 355 -11.77 13.58 19.73
N LEU A 356 -12.68 14.56 19.65
CA LEU A 356 -14.05 14.32 19.18
C LEU A 356 -14.10 13.73 17.79
N MET A 357 -13.22 14.15 16.89
CA MET A 357 -13.12 13.60 15.53
C MET A 357 -12.76 12.11 15.53
N PHE A 358 -12.08 11.62 16.56
CA PHE A 358 -11.71 10.21 16.72
C PHE A 358 -12.69 9.41 17.60
N SER A 359 -13.47 10.08 18.45
CA SER A 359 -14.45 9.45 19.34
C SER A 359 -15.81 9.27 18.69
N ASP A 360 -16.22 10.18 17.80
CA ASP A 360 -17.50 10.10 17.10
C ASP A 360 -17.48 8.98 16.05
N ARG A 361 -18.48 8.10 16.07
CA ARG A 361 -18.69 7.05 15.06
C ARG A 361 -19.18 7.63 13.73
N SER A 362 -19.53 8.92 13.69
CA SER A 362 -19.90 9.64 12.48
C SER A 362 -18.71 10.03 11.61
N ALA A 363 -19.00 10.62 10.45
CA ALA A 363 -17.99 11.02 9.46
C ALA A 363 -16.88 11.89 10.07
N ILE A 364 -15.64 11.65 9.62
CA ILE A 364 -14.47 12.46 9.94
C ILE A 364 -14.73 13.90 9.45
N GLN A 365 -15.07 14.81 10.36
CA GLN A 365 -15.17 16.25 10.06
C GLN A 365 -13.93 16.96 10.62
N PRO A 366 -13.15 17.65 9.77
CA PRO A 366 -12.03 18.42 10.28
C PRO A 366 -12.54 19.55 11.17
N PRO A 367 -11.83 19.87 12.26
CA PRO A 367 -12.13 21.07 13.06
C PRO A 367 -12.13 22.32 12.14
N SER A 368 -12.93 23.32 12.51
CA SER A 368 -13.00 24.57 11.74
C SER A 368 -11.62 25.24 11.65
N PRO A 369 -11.33 25.98 10.56
CA PRO A 369 -10.04 26.66 10.40
C PRO A 369 -9.69 27.67 11.49
N THR A 370 -10.69 28.07 12.28
CA THR A 370 -10.56 29.00 13.41
C THR A 370 -10.16 28.35 14.73
N SER A 371 -10.24 27.01 14.84
CA SER A 371 -9.66 26.29 15.97
C SER A 371 -8.18 26.11 15.70
N GLY A 372 -7.29 26.53 16.60
CA GLY A 372 -5.84 26.34 16.52
C GLY A 372 -5.39 24.86 16.53
N ALA A 373 -6.34 23.93 16.27
CA ALA A 373 -6.09 22.50 16.20
C ALA A 373 -5.02 22.20 15.17
N GLY A 374 -3.97 21.51 15.57
CA GLY A 374 -2.85 21.12 14.72
C GLY A 374 -3.21 20.07 13.66
N CYS A 375 -4.27 20.31 12.86
CA CYS A 375 -4.76 19.45 11.79
C CYS A 375 -4.55 20.11 10.42
N LEU A 376 -3.99 19.36 9.48
CA LEU A 376 -3.82 19.78 8.09
C LEU A 376 -4.49 18.78 7.14
N ARG A 377 -5.07 19.30 6.06
CA ARG A 377 -5.57 18.47 4.94
C ARG A 377 -4.47 18.28 3.90
N GLY A 378 -4.39 17.08 3.35
CA GLY A 378 -3.59 16.79 2.16
C GLY A 378 -2.10 16.62 2.39
N THR A 379 -1.52 17.18 3.44
CA THR A 379 -0.09 17.10 3.68
C THR A 379 0.21 16.78 5.14
N PRO A 380 1.14 15.82 5.41
CA PRO A 380 1.57 15.56 6.78
C PRO A 380 2.10 16.84 7.45
N LEU A 381 1.91 16.94 8.76
CA LEU A 381 2.43 18.03 9.58
C LEU A 381 3.96 18.08 9.45
N SER A 382 4.50 19.26 9.18
CA SER A 382 5.94 19.51 9.08
C SER A 382 6.57 19.66 10.46
#